data_9776d0cbf73b90b044f128f10d30f87c
#
_entry.id   9776d0cbf73b90b044f128f10d30f87c
#
_cell.length_a   1.000
_cell.length_b   1.000
_cell.length_c   1.000
_cell.angle_alpha   90.00
_cell.angle_beta   90.00
_cell.angle_gamma   90.00
#
_symmetry.space_group_name_H-M   'P 1'
#
loop_
_entity.id
_entity.type
_entity.pdbx_description
1 polymer ?
#
loop_
_entity_poly.entity_id
_entity_poly.type
_entity_poly.pdbx_seq_one_letter_code
_entity_poly.pdbx_strand_id
1 'polypeptide(L)'
;IHVKKYLSDFIDVNKNNFYIKSDISVLRKDFQSPKKYDFHNKINFIYIVGPHFEIIHKNFIDFTNAMLGLDSLGINFEINITLSYNQLNNSNVWDSSLNCKTNFLGYISDQEQMTKLFYDNTILISTSIIETLGLHVIEGIKSGIITIAPNEEYANTVYGENMFKYELFNKDALFDTIMTVINYKKSYSERILSIQDDLRQSEMKKFSSILDVFNEVINVQK
;
A
#
# COMPACT_ATOMS: atom_id res chain seq x y z
N ILE A 1 11.33 12.43 3.22
CA ILE A 1 11.56 13.33 2.09
C ILE A 1 10.32 14.16 1.82
N HIS A 2 9.15 13.53 1.74
CA HIS A 2 7.87 14.19 1.48
C HIS A 2 7.50 15.21 2.59
N VAL A 3 7.59 14.82 3.85
CA VAL A 3 7.36 15.71 5.00
C VAL A 3 8.34 16.90 4.99
N LYS A 4 9.61 16.68 4.61
CA LYS A 4 10.62 17.72 4.49
C LYS A 4 10.23 18.75 3.44
N LYS A 5 9.80 18.33 2.26
CA LYS A 5 9.35 19.22 1.18
C LYS A 5 8.16 20.05 1.64
N TYR A 6 7.17 19.42 2.26
CA TYR A 6 5.98 20.09 2.77
C TYR A 6 6.30 21.13 3.87
N LEU A 7 7.17 20.79 4.81
CA LEU A 7 7.58 21.72 5.88
C LEU A 7 8.44 22.86 5.37
N SER A 8 9.27 22.65 4.34
CA SER A 8 10.08 23.74 3.77
C SER A 8 9.27 24.84 3.10
N ASP A 9 8.02 24.56 2.72
CA ASP A 9 7.11 25.55 2.15
C ASP A 9 6.46 26.47 3.23
N PHE A 10 6.48 26.04 4.49
CA PHE A 10 5.86 26.75 5.62
C PHE A 10 6.85 27.27 6.66
N ILE A 11 8.03 26.69 6.71
CA ILE A 11 9.05 27.01 7.71
C ILE A 11 10.39 27.12 6.99
N ASP A 12 11.15 28.18 7.24
CA ASP A 12 12.52 28.31 6.74
C ASP A 12 13.42 27.30 7.46
N VAL A 13 13.41 26.06 6.93
CA VAL A 13 14.12 24.94 7.54
C VAL A 13 15.36 24.64 6.71
N ASN A 14 16.51 24.76 7.34
CA ASN A 14 17.78 24.36 6.73
C ASN A 14 17.70 22.89 6.29
N LYS A 15 17.87 22.63 4.99
CA LYS A 15 17.75 21.30 4.36
C LYS A 15 18.62 20.22 5.04
N ASN A 16 19.67 20.63 5.72
CA ASN A 16 20.61 19.73 6.39
C ASN A 16 20.12 19.23 7.77
N ASN A 17 19.02 19.77 8.32
CA ASN A 17 18.54 19.45 9.67
C ASN A 17 17.40 18.41 9.69
N PHE A 18 17.10 17.76 8.56
CA PHE A 18 16.07 16.72 8.49
C PHE A 18 16.69 15.33 8.42
N TYR A 19 16.43 14.56 9.45
CA TYR A 19 16.76 13.15 9.54
C TYR A 19 15.47 12.34 9.59
N ILE A 20 15.26 11.48 8.59
CA ILE A 20 14.11 10.59 8.52
C ILE A 20 14.56 9.23 9.00
N LYS A 21 14.12 8.85 10.20
CA LYS A 21 14.20 7.46 10.67
C LYS A 21 12.86 6.79 10.40
N SER A 22 12.86 5.72 9.62
CA SER A 22 11.74 4.80 9.57
C SER A 22 12.03 3.63 10.50
N ASP A 23 11.27 3.51 11.59
CA ASP A 23 11.33 2.33 12.44
C ASP A 23 10.43 1.25 11.85
N ILE A 24 11.04 0.38 11.04
CA ILE A 24 10.38 -0.79 10.44
C ILE A 24 10.59 -2.04 11.33
N SER A 25 11.18 -1.88 12.51
CA SER A 25 11.42 -2.99 13.44
C SER A 25 10.14 -3.67 13.93
N VAL A 26 9.00 -2.98 13.83
CA VAL A 26 7.68 -3.51 14.19
C VAL A 26 7.15 -4.48 13.12
N LEU A 27 7.71 -4.44 11.90
CA LEU A 27 7.26 -5.26 10.79
C LEU A 27 7.93 -6.63 10.79
N ARG A 28 7.30 -7.59 10.10
CA ARG A 28 7.92 -8.89 9.81
C ARG A 28 9.33 -8.69 9.23
N LYS A 29 10.32 -9.36 9.81
CA LYS A 29 11.72 -9.24 9.38
C LYS A 29 11.96 -9.95 8.05
N ASP A 30 11.26 -11.07 7.81
CA ASP A 30 11.56 -11.96 6.69
C ASP A 30 10.64 -11.72 5.50
N PHE A 31 11.24 -11.75 4.31
CA PHE A 31 10.52 -11.76 3.04
C PHE A 31 10.06 -13.19 2.73
N GLN A 32 8.77 -13.33 2.43
CA GLN A 32 8.20 -14.60 2.01
C GLN A 32 8.33 -14.77 0.49
N SER A 33 8.30 -16.04 0.05
CA SER A 33 8.22 -16.36 -1.37
C SER A 33 6.98 -15.74 -2.01
N PRO A 34 7.07 -15.35 -3.29
CA PRO A 34 5.92 -14.85 -4.04
C PRO A 34 4.74 -15.80 -3.98
N LYS A 35 3.55 -15.26 -3.80
CA LYS A 35 2.29 -16.02 -3.88
C LYS A 35 1.98 -16.38 -5.33
N LYS A 36 1.11 -17.38 -5.50
CA LYS A 36 0.66 -17.82 -6.82
C LYS A 36 -0.54 -17.02 -7.30
N TYR A 37 -0.60 -16.79 -8.59
CA TYR A 37 -1.67 -16.02 -9.23
C TYR A 37 -2.25 -16.78 -10.41
N ASP A 38 -3.55 -16.97 -10.36
CA ASP A 38 -4.39 -17.48 -11.45
C ASP A 38 -5.71 -16.70 -11.44
N PHE A 39 -5.76 -15.65 -12.23
CA PHE A 39 -6.91 -14.73 -12.28
C PHE A 39 -8.09 -15.26 -13.13
N HIS A 40 -8.03 -16.49 -13.63
CA HIS A 40 -9.23 -17.22 -14.08
C HIS A 40 -10.11 -17.65 -12.89
N ASN A 41 -9.51 -17.76 -11.71
CA ASN A 41 -10.20 -18.00 -10.46
C ASN A 41 -10.58 -16.68 -9.76
N LYS A 42 -11.26 -16.79 -8.60
CA LYS A 42 -11.66 -15.65 -7.79
C LYS A 42 -10.44 -14.85 -7.32
N ILE A 43 -10.49 -13.53 -7.52
CA ILE A 43 -9.48 -12.57 -7.07
C ILE A 43 -9.83 -12.10 -5.67
N ASN A 44 -8.85 -12.03 -4.79
CA ASN A 44 -9.02 -11.52 -3.44
C ASN A 44 -8.40 -10.12 -3.35
N PHE A 45 -9.23 -9.10 -3.23
CA PHE A 45 -8.74 -7.77 -2.91
C PHE A 45 -8.70 -7.57 -1.42
N ILE A 46 -7.62 -6.99 -0.92
CA ILE A 46 -7.52 -6.57 0.48
C ILE A 46 -7.29 -5.07 0.56
N TYR A 47 -8.08 -4.42 1.38
CA TYR A 47 -7.98 -3.00 1.67
C TYR A 47 -7.87 -2.78 3.17
N ILE A 48 -6.70 -2.32 3.61
CA ILE A 48 -6.37 -2.12 5.03
C ILE A 48 -6.45 -0.63 5.33
N VAL A 49 -7.42 -0.24 6.14
CA VAL A 49 -7.65 1.15 6.51
C VAL A 49 -8.26 1.26 7.89
N GLY A 50 -7.99 2.36 8.59
CA GLY A 50 -8.60 2.67 9.88
C GLY A 50 -9.97 3.37 9.76
N PRO A 51 -10.61 3.70 10.89
CA PRO A 51 -11.95 4.25 10.94
C PRO A 51 -12.12 5.61 10.26
N HIS A 52 -11.03 6.30 9.97
CA HIS A 52 -11.03 7.60 9.30
C HIS A 52 -10.80 7.49 7.79
N PHE A 53 -11.34 6.45 7.15
CA PHE A 53 -11.17 6.16 5.72
C PHE A 53 -11.79 7.20 4.77
N GLU A 54 -12.76 7.99 5.24
CA GLU A 54 -13.43 9.04 4.46
C GLU A 54 -12.60 10.32 4.34
N ILE A 55 -11.50 10.44 5.08
CA ILE A 55 -10.63 11.61 4.98
C ILE A 55 -10.01 11.65 3.58
N ILE A 56 -10.02 12.85 2.97
CA ILE A 56 -9.64 13.07 1.57
C ILE A 56 -8.30 12.44 1.18
N HIS A 57 -7.32 12.45 2.07
CA HIS A 57 -6.00 11.89 1.78
C HIS A 57 -5.97 10.35 1.71
N LYS A 58 -7.02 9.64 2.20
CA LYS A 58 -7.16 8.19 2.03
C LYS A 58 -7.70 7.81 0.67
N ASN A 59 -8.35 8.76 -0.02
CA ASN A 59 -8.84 8.62 -1.38
C ASN A 59 -9.63 7.32 -1.63
N PHE A 60 -10.45 6.94 -0.65
CA PHE A 60 -11.20 5.68 -0.65
C PHE A 60 -12.14 5.56 -1.85
N ILE A 61 -12.58 6.70 -2.39
CA ILE A 61 -13.48 6.73 -3.55
C ILE A 61 -12.86 6.07 -4.80
N ASP A 62 -11.55 6.18 -5.01
CA ASP A 62 -10.88 5.51 -6.13
C ASP A 62 -10.98 3.99 -5.99
N PHE A 63 -10.85 3.46 -4.77
CA PHE A 63 -11.05 2.04 -4.52
C PHE A 63 -12.47 1.60 -4.84
N THR A 64 -13.48 2.32 -4.34
CA THR A 64 -14.90 2.01 -4.62
C THR A 64 -15.19 2.02 -6.12
N ASN A 65 -14.74 3.07 -6.83
CA ASN A 65 -14.96 3.19 -8.28
C ASN A 65 -14.29 2.04 -9.07
N ALA A 66 -13.07 1.66 -8.70
CA ALA A 66 -12.38 0.55 -9.35
C ALA A 66 -13.13 -0.78 -9.12
N MET A 67 -13.61 -1.05 -7.90
CA MET A 67 -14.39 -2.26 -7.61
C MET A 67 -15.71 -2.30 -8.38
N LEU A 68 -16.42 -1.18 -8.51
CA LEU A 68 -17.62 -1.06 -9.34
C LEU A 68 -17.32 -1.33 -10.81
N GLY A 69 -16.21 -0.80 -11.33
CA GLY A 69 -15.74 -1.08 -12.68
C GLY A 69 -15.52 -2.57 -12.93
N LEU A 70 -14.83 -3.26 -12.01
CA LEU A 70 -14.63 -4.71 -12.11
C LEU A 70 -15.93 -5.50 -12.02
N ASP A 71 -16.84 -5.09 -11.15
CA ASP A 71 -18.18 -5.71 -11.03
C ASP A 71 -18.99 -5.59 -12.32
N SER A 72 -18.97 -4.42 -12.95
CA SER A 72 -19.66 -4.16 -14.20
C SER A 72 -19.18 -5.04 -15.37
N LEU A 73 -17.91 -5.47 -15.33
CA LEU A 73 -17.32 -6.41 -16.29
C LEU A 73 -17.56 -7.89 -15.93
N GLY A 74 -18.24 -8.17 -14.83
CA GLY A 74 -18.48 -9.54 -14.36
C GLY A 74 -17.23 -10.26 -13.87
N ILE A 75 -16.18 -9.53 -13.47
CA ILE A 75 -14.97 -10.11 -12.88
C ILE A 75 -15.34 -10.79 -11.55
N ASN A 76 -14.85 -12.01 -11.37
CA ASN A 76 -15.09 -12.79 -10.15
C ASN A 76 -14.09 -12.38 -9.06
N PHE A 77 -14.55 -11.63 -8.07
CA PHE A 77 -13.69 -11.18 -6.96
C PHE A 77 -14.44 -11.12 -5.62
N GLU A 78 -13.66 -11.04 -4.55
CA GLU A 78 -14.13 -10.65 -3.22
C GLU A 78 -13.24 -9.54 -2.64
N ILE A 79 -13.79 -8.77 -1.72
CA ILE A 79 -13.13 -7.68 -1.01
C ILE A 79 -13.01 -8.08 0.46
N ASN A 80 -11.80 -8.01 1.00
CA ASN A 80 -11.52 -8.15 2.41
C ASN A 80 -11.13 -6.76 2.95
N ILE A 81 -11.96 -6.16 3.80
CA ILE A 81 -11.75 -4.79 4.28
C ILE A 81 -11.72 -4.71 5.80
N THR A 82 -10.77 -3.96 6.35
CA THR A 82 -10.63 -3.77 7.81
C THR A 82 -11.58 -2.74 8.40
N LEU A 83 -12.77 -2.62 7.82
CA LEU A 83 -13.89 -1.82 8.33
C LEU A 83 -15.08 -2.73 8.65
N SER A 84 -15.90 -2.29 9.59
CA SER A 84 -17.17 -2.96 9.87
C SER A 84 -18.24 -2.59 8.84
N TYR A 85 -19.24 -3.45 8.70
CA TYR A 85 -20.41 -3.18 7.86
C TYR A 85 -21.04 -1.80 8.17
N ASN A 86 -21.24 -1.48 9.46
CA ASN A 86 -21.87 -0.22 9.85
C ASN A 86 -21.05 1.02 9.46
N GLN A 87 -19.72 0.93 9.52
CA GLN A 87 -18.85 2.05 9.09
C GLN A 87 -19.00 2.31 7.59
N LEU A 88 -18.99 1.28 6.76
CA LEU A 88 -19.10 1.44 5.30
C LEU A 88 -20.52 1.79 4.86
N ASN A 89 -21.53 1.12 5.41
CA ASN A 89 -22.91 1.34 4.99
C ASN A 89 -23.45 2.74 5.34
N ASN A 90 -22.82 3.44 6.28
CA ASN A 90 -23.15 4.82 6.65
C ASN A 90 -22.27 5.85 5.92
N SER A 91 -21.39 5.41 5.02
CA SER A 91 -20.44 6.24 4.29
C SER A 91 -21.00 6.66 2.94
N ASN A 92 -20.68 7.89 2.53
CA ASN A 92 -21.02 8.42 1.19
C ASN A 92 -20.00 8.03 0.11
N VAL A 93 -18.90 7.39 0.49
CA VAL A 93 -17.82 7.00 -0.44
C VAL A 93 -17.83 5.50 -0.77
N TRP A 94 -18.83 4.77 -0.28
CA TRP A 94 -19.03 3.34 -0.53
C TRP A 94 -20.35 3.08 -1.25
N ASP A 95 -20.35 2.14 -2.17
CA ASP A 95 -21.55 1.68 -2.85
C ASP A 95 -22.02 0.33 -2.27
N SER A 96 -23.25 0.30 -1.77
CA SER A 96 -23.82 -0.89 -1.13
C SER A 96 -24.02 -2.09 -2.05
N SER A 97 -23.99 -1.91 -3.38
CA SER A 97 -24.02 -3.02 -4.34
C SER A 97 -22.84 -3.97 -4.18
N LEU A 98 -21.71 -3.47 -3.67
CA LEU A 98 -20.52 -4.26 -3.39
C LEU A 98 -20.60 -5.10 -2.09
N ASN A 99 -21.64 -4.89 -1.26
CA ASN A 99 -21.75 -5.58 0.03
C ASN A 99 -21.77 -7.11 -0.11
N CYS A 100 -22.39 -7.64 -1.16
CA CYS A 100 -22.46 -9.09 -1.40
C CYS A 100 -21.12 -9.73 -1.76
N LYS A 101 -20.12 -8.92 -2.12
CA LYS A 101 -18.75 -9.33 -2.44
C LYS A 101 -17.75 -8.96 -1.34
N THR A 102 -18.21 -8.40 -0.22
CA THR A 102 -17.34 -7.81 0.79
C THR A 102 -17.39 -8.57 2.12
N ASN A 103 -16.21 -8.93 2.59
CA ASN A 103 -15.97 -9.44 3.93
C ASN A 103 -15.58 -8.28 4.84
N PHE A 104 -16.46 -7.88 5.73
CA PHE A 104 -16.26 -6.79 6.68
C PHE A 104 -15.51 -7.32 7.91
N LEU A 105 -14.21 -7.20 7.91
CA LEU A 105 -13.33 -7.79 8.93
C LEU A 105 -13.32 -7.00 10.25
N GLY A 106 -13.67 -5.69 10.17
CA GLY A 106 -13.53 -4.80 11.31
C GLY A 106 -12.07 -4.54 11.67
N TYR A 107 -11.84 -4.06 12.89
CA TYR A 107 -10.49 -3.78 13.36
C TYR A 107 -9.73 -5.09 13.68
N ILE A 108 -8.58 -5.27 13.09
CA ILE A 108 -7.67 -6.39 13.35
C ILE A 108 -6.47 -5.85 14.12
N SER A 109 -6.33 -6.24 15.39
CA SER A 109 -5.22 -5.83 16.27
C SER A 109 -4.04 -6.80 16.21
N ASP A 110 -4.27 -8.02 15.77
CA ASP A 110 -3.28 -9.09 15.75
C ASP A 110 -2.61 -9.18 14.36
N GLN A 111 -1.31 -8.98 14.34
CA GLN A 111 -0.51 -9.04 13.12
C GLN A 111 -0.52 -10.44 12.49
N GLU A 112 -0.62 -11.50 13.28
CA GLU A 112 -0.72 -12.86 12.75
C GLU A 112 -2.04 -13.07 12.00
N GLN A 113 -3.15 -12.54 12.52
CA GLN A 113 -4.44 -12.57 11.82
C GLN A 113 -4.38 -11.76 10.53
N MET A 114 -3.74 -10.59 10.55
CA MET A 114 -3.55 -9.77 9.35
C MET A 114 -2.78 -10.53 8.26
N THR A 115 -1.70 -11.19 8.63
CA THR A 115 -0.87 -11.92 7.65
C THR A 115 -1.56 -13.16 7.08
N LYS A 116 -2.55 -13.74 7.74
CA LYS A 116 -3.38 -14.83 7.20
C LYS A 116 -4.25 -14.40 6.03
N LEU A 117 -4.46 -13.10 5.85
CA LEU A 117 -5.18 -12.55 4.69
C LEU A 117 -4.30 -12.48 3.43
N PHE A 118 -2.98 -12.66 3.56
CA PHE A 118 -2.02 -12.58 2.45
C PHE A 118 -1.74 -13.98 1.89
N TYR A 119 -2.65 -14.48 1.05
CA TYR A 119 -2.58 -15.80 0.42
C TYR A 119 -2.57 -15.70 -1.11
N ASP A 120 -2.63 -16.83 -1.82
CA ASP A 120 -2.62 -16.87 -3.28
C ASP A 120 -3.81 -16.06 -3.87
N ASN A 121 -3.64 -15.50 -5.05
CA ASN A 121 -4.61 -14.61 -5.73
C ASN A 121 -4.99 -13.34 -4.94
N THR A 122 -4.21 -12.93 -3.93
CA THR A 122 -4.49 -11.71 -3.17
C THR A 122 -3.76 -10.51 -3.76
N ILE A 123 -4.50 -9.42 -3.96
CA ILE A 123 -3.98 -8.09 -4.35
C ILE A 123 -4.29 -7.11 -3.22
N LEU A 124 -3.25 -6.51 -2.65
CA LEU A 124 -3.40 -5.40 -1.71
C LEU A 124 -3.49 -4.09 -2.46
N ILE A 125 -4.49 -3.28 -2.13
CA ILE A 125 -4.66 -1.94 -2.70
C ILE A 125 -4.51 -0.89 -1.61
N SER A 126 -3.71 0.13 -1.89
CA SER A 126 -3.61 1.36 -1.10
C SER A 126 -3.95 2.54 -2.01
N THR A 127 -4.83 3.44 -1.56
CA THR A 127 -5.23 4.62 -2.34
C THR A 127 -4.79 5.93 -1.69
N SER A 128 -4.03 5.88 -0.61
CA SER A 128 -3.63 7.07 0.13
C SER A 128 -2.78 8.02 -0.70
N ILE A 129 -3.22 9.28 -0.80
CA ILE A 129 -2.50 10.36 -1.48
C ILE A 129 -1.18 10.66 -0.73
N ILE A 130 -1.22 10.57 0.60
CA ILE A 130 -0.08 10.82 1.47
C ILE A 130 0.01 9.70 2.50
N GLU A 131 1.19 9.12 2.63
CA GLU A 131 1.53 8.18 3.69
C GLU A 131 2.93 8.48 4.24
N THR A 132 3.13 8.19 5.51
CA THR A 132 4.46 8.28 6.13
C THR A 132 5.32 7.09 5.74
N LEU A 133 4.83 5.89 5.96
CA LEU A 133 5.50 4.63 5.63
C LEU A 133 4.58 3.64 4.92
N GLY A 134 3.25 3.73 5.12
CA GLY A 134 2.30 2.77 4.57
C GLY A 134 2.62 1.34 4.99
N LEU A 135 2.69 1.09 6.31
CA LEU A 135 3.16 -0.19 6.88
C LEU A 135 2.43 -1.40 6.28
N HIS A 136 1.14 -1.27 6.01
CA HIS A 136 0.35 -2.34 5.39
C HIS A 136 0.84 -2.72 3.99
N VAL A 137 1.34 -1.75 3.21
CA VAL A 137 1.92 -2.00 1.88
C VAL A 137 3.25 -2.74 2.02
N ILE A 138 4.10 -2.31 2.96
CA ILE A 138 5.38 -2.98 3.27
C ILE A 138 5.12 -4.43 3.70
N GLU A 139 4.13 -4.67 4.56
CA GLU A 139 3.72 -6.01 4.99
C GLU A 139 3.25 -6.88 3.80
N GLY A 140 2.46 -6.31 2.90
CA GLY A 140 2.03 -6.99 1.67
C GLY A 140 3.21 -7.39 0.80
N ILE A 141 4.14 -6.48 0.53
CA ILE A 141 5.36 -6.73 -0.24
C ILE A 141 6.19 -7.84 0.43
N LYS A 142 6.45 -7.75 1.73
CA LYS A 142 7.20 -8.77 2.48
C LYS A 142 6.51 -10.13 2.48
N SER A 143 5.19 -10.14 2.47
CA SER A 143 4.39 -11.37 2.40
C SER A 143 4.31 -11.98 1.00
N GLY A 144 4.92 -11.36 -0.01
CA GLY A 144 4.99 -11.86 -1.37
C GLY A 144 3.69 -11.76 -2.16
N ILE A 145 2.79 -10.82 -1.80
CA ILE A 145 1.58 -10.54 -2.56
C ILE A 145 1.77 -9.36 -3.50
N ILE A 146 0.95 -9.30 -4.55
CA ILE A 146 0.87 -8.12 -5.41
C ILE A 146 0.29 -6.96 -4.61
N THR A 147 0.95 -5.80 -4.73
CA THR A 147 0.52 -4.56 -4.10
C THR A 147 0.38 -3.47 -5.16
N ILE A 148 -0.67 -2.65 -5.04
CA ILE A 148 -0.94 -1.50 -5.90
C ILE A 148 -1.01 -0.25 -5.01
N ALA A 149 -0.32 0.82 -5.39
CA ALA A 149 -0.37 2.11 -4.70
C ALA A 149 -0.36 3.29 -5.68
N PRO A 150 -0.65 4.52 -5.24
CA PRO A 150 -0.51 5.70 -6.08
C PRO A 150 0.93 5.91 -6.54
N ASN A 151 1.10 6.50 -7.74
CA ASN A 151 2.40 6.92 -8.27
C ASN A 151 2.86 8.23 -7.63
N GLU A 152 3.16 8.19 -6.34
CA GLU A 152 3.56 9.34 -5.54
C GLU A 152 5.01 9.22 -5.05
N GLU A 153 5.62 10.36 -4.72
CA GLU A 153 7.02 10.42 -4.27
C GLU A 153 7.28 9.51 -3.07
N TYR A 154 6.34 9.43 -2.12
CA TYR A 154 6.48 8.54 -0.97
C TYR A 154 6.50 7.06 -1.37
N ALA A 155 5.64 6.67 -2.32
CA ALA A 155 5.56 5.30 -2.79
C ALA A 155 6.85 4.88 -3.53
N ASN A 156 7.38 5.78 -4.37
CA ASN A 156 8.64 5.56 -5.07
C ASN A 156 9.82 5.46 -4.09
N THR A 157 9.84 6.31 -3.07
CA THR A 157 10.92 6.34 -2.07
C THR A 157 10.88 5.15 -1.12
N VAL A 158 9.69 4.71 -0.70
CA VAL A 158 9.54 3.66 0.33
C VAL A 158 9.46 2.28 -0.29
N TYR A 159 8.67 2.10 -1.37
CA TYR A 159 8.38 0.78 -1.93
C TYR A 159 9.20 0.46 -3.19
N GLY A 160 9.86 1.47 -3.78
CA GLY A 160 10.65 1.34 -5.00
C GLY A 160 9.85 1.55 -6.28
N GLU A 161 10.57 1.50 -7.40
CA GLU A 161 10.00 1.85 -8.71
C GLU A 161 9.29 0.69 -9.40
N ASN A 162 9.61 -0.54 -9.04
CA ASN A 162 9.05 -1.74 -9.66
C ASN A 162 7.63 -2.10 -9.22
N MET A 163 7.05 -1.40 -8.25
CA MET A 163 5.69 -1.63 -7.77
C MET A 163 4.65 -1.32 -8.86
N PHE A 164 3.50 -1.96 -8.82
CA PHE A 164 2.35 -1.55 -9.64
C PHE A 164 1.78 -0.25 -9.08
N LYS A 165 1.68 0.77 -9.93
CA LYS A 165 1.28 2.13 -9.54
C LYS A 165 0.21 2.67 -10.47
N TYR A 166 -0.64 3.54 -9.94
CA TYR A 166 -1.66 4.24 -10.70
C TYR A 166 -1.57 5.76 -10.48
N GLU A 167 -2.01 6.54 -11.46
CA GLU A 167 -2.01 8.00 -11.40
C GLU A 167 -3.20 8.51 -10.57
N LEU A 168 -2.92 9.34 -9.56
CA LEU A 168 -3.96 10.01 -8.78
C LEU A 168 -4.76 11.00 -9.63
N PHE A 169 -5.98 11.29 -9.17
CA PHE A 169 -6.89 12.25 -9.81
C PHE A 169 -7.34 11.87 -11.24
N ASN A 170 -7.07 10.65 -11.65
CA ASN A 170 -7.66 10.02 -12.83
C ASN A 170 -8.56 8.87 -12.36
N LYS A 171 -9.88 9.05 -12.50
CA LYS A 171 -10.87 8.17 -11.88
C LYS A 171 -10.80 6.71 -12.35
N ASP A 172 -10.26 6.47 -13.55
CA ASP A 172 -10.18 5.12 -14.14
C ASP A 172 -8.78 4.49 -13.93
N ALA A 173 -7.78 5.26 -13.48
CA ALA A 173 -6.40 4.81 -13.42
C ALA A 173 -6.17 3.60 -12.50
N LEU A 174 -6.84 3.54 -11.34
CA LEU A 174 -6.75 2.37 -10.47
C LEU A 174 -7.38 1.14 -11.12
N PHE A 175 -8.54 1.29 -11.74
CA PHE A 175 -9.20 0.22 -12.49
C PHE A 175 -8.30 -0.29 -13.63
N ASP A 176 -7.74 0.60 -14.46
CA ASP A 176 -6.84 0.26 -15.56
C ASP A 176 -5.56 -0.45 -15.07
N THR A 177 -5.05 -0.03 -13.92
CA THR A 177 -3.89 -0.68 -13.29
C THR A 177 -4.24 -2.09 -12.82
N ILE A 178 -5.41 -2.29 -12.20
CA ILE A 178 -5.88 -3.63 -11.81
C ILE A 178 -6.05 -4.51 -13.06
N MET A 179 -6.65 -3.99 -14.12
CA MET A 179 -6.81 -4.74 -15.38
C MET A 179 -5.45 -5.07 -16.01
N THR A 180 -4.47 -4.17 -15.91
CA THR A 180 -3.08 -4.44 -16.32
C THR A 180 -2.46 -5.58 -15.50
N VAL A 181 -2.70 -5.60 -14.20
CA VAL A 181 -2.25 -6.68 -13.30
C VAL A 181 -2.91 -8.00 -13.70
N ILE A 182 -4.24 -8.04 -13.85
CA ILE A 182 -4.99 -9.25 -14.21
C ILE A 182 -4.52 -9.84 -15.56
N ASN A 183 -4.21 -8.97 -16.52
CA ASN A 183 -3.76 -9.35 -17.86
C ASN A 183 -2.23 -9.40 -18.01
N TYR A 184 -1.48 -9.40 -16.91
CA TYR A 184 -0.03 -9.35 -16.94
C TYR A 184 0.55 -10.64 -17.54
N LYS A 185 1.23 -10.51 -18.70
CA LYS A 185 1.71 -11.65 -19.48
C LYS A 185 3.07 -12.21 -19.04
N LYS A 186 3.74 -11.52 -18.11
CA LYS A 186 5.04 -11.95 -17.58
C LYS A 186 4.85 -12.69 -16.24
N SER A 187 5.92 -13.20 -15.68
CA SER A 187 5.92 -13.88 -14.40
C SER A 187 5.60 -12.93 -13.25
N TYR A 188 4.51 -13.18 -12.53
CA TYR A 188 4.19 -12.45 -11.28
C TYR A 188 5.28 -12.67 -10.22
N SER A 189 5.81 -13.89 -10.14
CA SER A 189 6.87 -14.21 -9.18
C SER A 189 8.11 -13.35 -9.40
N GLU A 190 8.55 -13.18 -10.65
CA GLU A 190 9.69 -12.32 -10.98
C GLU A 190 9.41 -10.85 -10.65
N ARG A 191 8.18 -10.38 -10.93
CA ARG A 191 7.79 -9.01 -10.61
C ARG A 191 7.77 -8.77 -9.12
N ILE A 192 7.19 -9.69 -8.33
CA ILE A 192 7.13 -9.60 -6.87
C ILE A 192 8.55 -9.63 -6.28
N LEU A 193 9.43 -10.49 -6.76
CA LEU A 193 10.83 -10.53 -6.31
C LEU A 193 11.53 -9.19 -6.59
N SER A 194 11.32 -8.61 -7.77
CA SER A 194 11.87 -7.29 -8.10
C SER A 194 11.37 -6.19 -7.15
N ILE A 195 10.07 -6.21 -6.79
CA ILE A 195 9.51 -5.26 -5.81
C ILE A 195 10.11 -5.48 -4.42
N GLN A 196 10.29 -6.75 -4.02
CA GLN A 196 10.93 -7.10 -2.75
C GLN A 196 12.40 -6.63 -2.71
N ASP A 197 13.12 -6.73 -3.82
CA ASP A 197 14.51 -6.27 -3.91
C ASP A 197 14.60 -4.74 -3.82
N ASP A 198 13.68 -4.00 -4.45
CA ASP A 198 13.59 -2.55 -4.30
C ASP A 198 13.40 -2.17 -2.81
N LEU A 199 12.48 -2.86 -2.13
CA LEU A 199 12.21 -2.61 -0.71
C LEU A 199 13.43 -2.93 0.16
N ARG A 200 14.14 -4.06 -0.09
CA ARG A 200 15.39 -4.40 0.63
C ARG A 200 16.45 -3.32 0.46
N GLN A 201 16.63 -2.84 -0.78
CA GLN A 201 17.59 -1.75 -1.05
C GLN A 201 17.21 -0.46 -0.35
N SER A 202 15.91 -0.14 -0.30
CA SER A 202 15.40 1.01 0.44
C SER A 202 15.64 0.87 1.95
N GLU A 203 15.43 -0.33 2.52
CA GLU A 203 15.70 -0.61 3.93
C GLU A 203 17.19 -0.51 4.28
N MET A 204 18.07 -0.98 3.40
CA MET A 204 19.54 -0.90 3.61
C MET A 204 20.07 0.53 3.58
N LYS A 205 19.43 1.44 2.85
CA LYS A 205 19.81 2.86 2.78
C LYS A 205 19.33 3.69 3.97
N LYS A 206 18.55 3.12 4.88
CA LYS A 206 18.00 3.81 6.05
C LYS A 206 18.87 3.58 7.26
N PHE A 207 18.94 4.59 8.13
CA PHE A 207 19.66 4.46 9.41
C PHE A 207 19.04 3.36 10.26
N SER A 208 19.84 2.42 10.70
CA SER A 208 19.40 1.26 11.49
C SER A 208 19.04 1.64 12.93
N SER A 209 19.54 2.77 13.42
CA SER A 209 19.29 3.25 14.77
C SER A 209 19.31 4.78 14.86
N ILE A 210 18.79 5.30 15.97
CA ILE A 210 18.88 6.73 16.28
C ILE A 210 20.35 7.17 16.49
N LEU A 211 21.20 6.23 16.92
CA LEU A 211 22.64 6.48 17.07
C LEU A 211 23.32 6.74 15.73
N ASP A 212 22.91 6.03 14.68
CA ASP A 212 23.46 6.25 13.33
C ASP A 212 23.10 7.65 12.83
N VAL A 213 21.87 8.12 13.11
CA VAL A 213 21.45 9.48 12.82
C VAL A 213 22.32 10.49 13.58
N PHE A 214 22.56 10.29 14.88
CA PHE A 214 23.42 11.17 15.67
C PHE A 214 24.86 11.20 15.17
N ASN A 215 25.41 10.04 14.83
CA ASN A 215 26.78 9.94 14.34
C ASN A 215 26.94 10.69 13.01
N GLU A 216 25.94 10.61 12.12
CA GLU A 216 25.99 11.36 10.86
C GLU A 216 25.89 12.86 11.09
N VAL A 217 24.99 13.33 12.00
CA VAL A 217 24.90 14.75 12.37
C VAL A 217 26.23 15.28 12.88
N ILE A 218 26.90 14.54 13.78
CA ILE A 218 28.18 14.95 14.37
C ILE A 218 29.29 15.00 13.29
N ASN A 219 29.27 14.08 12.34
CA ASN A 219 30.29 14.03 11.26
C ASN A 219 30.10 15.12 10.19
N VAL A 220 28.89 15.63 10.01
CA VAL A 220 28.62 16.74 9.07
C VAL A 220 29.01 18.10 9.66
N GLN A 221 29.18 18.19 10.98
CA GLN A 221 29.59 19.43 11.67
C GLN A 221 31.11 19.59 11.80
N LYS A 222 31.90 18.64 11.32
CA LYS A 222 33.38 18.72 11.22
C LYS A 222 33.79 19.06 9.80
#